data_8e33da108f6a8dcc0338cece8681cb36
#
_entry.id   8e33da108f6a8dcc0338cece8681cb36
#
_cell.length_a   1.000
_cell.length_b   1.000
_cell.length_c   1.000
_cell.angle_alpha   90.00
_cell.angle_beta   90.00
_cell.angle_gamma   90.00
#
_symmetry.space_group_name_H-M   'P 1'
#
loop_
_entity.id
_entity.type
_entity.pdbx_description
1 polymer ?
#
loop_
_entity_poly.entity_id
_entity_poly.type
_entity_poly.pdbx_seq_one_letter_code
_entity_poly.pdbx_strand_id
1 'polypeptide(L)'
;MPVPRALDEMVGPSKTLWSGVLLDTFVRYAAFHAIDTIKPRALYVSYGETDDWAHEGNYERYLRSAHEFDRFLGDLWKRVQSMPQYRGKTSLVVTVDHGRGPAPVAWKSHGREIADSAYMWMAVLGPDTPALGERTGIALVRQAQVAATVAALLGEDFNAASPQSAPPVVEVLRSSHRE
;
A
#
# COMPACT_ATOMS: atom_id res chain seq x y z
N MET A 1 -9.04 11.34 14.19
CA MET A 1 -9.38 10.09 14.87
C MET A 1 -8.43 9.94 16.05
N PRO A 2 -8.90 9.70 17.28
CA PRO A 2 -7.97 9.54 18.37
C PRO A 2 -7.22 8.22 18.19
N VAL A 3 -5.92 8.32 18.00
CA VAL A 3 -4.98 7.22 18.21
C VAL A 3 -5.24 6.70 19.63
N PRO A 4 -5.24 5.38 19.88
CA PRO A 4 -5.34 4.89 21.23
C PRO A 4 -4.31 5.60 22.10
N ARG A 5 -4.73 6.11 23.25
CA ARG A 5 -3.85 6.86 24.15
C ARG A 5 -2.56 6.11 24.45
N ALA A 6 -2.65 4.78 24.60
CA ALA A 6 -1.46 3.94 24.82
C ALA A 6 -0.48 3.98 23.62
N LEU A 7 -0.98 4.03 22.37
CA LEU A 7 -0.10 4.14 21.20
C LEU A 7 0.52 5.53 21.11
N ASP A 8 -0.26 6.57 21.40
CA ASP A 8 0.21 7.96 21.43
C ASP A 8 1.29 8.16 22.51
N GLU A 9 1.08 7.59 23.70
CA GLU A 9 2.06 7.57 24.79
C GLU A 9 3.34 6.78 24.47
N MET A 10 3.25 5.73 23.64
CA MET A 10 4.41 4.96 23.20
C MET A 10 5.18 5.65 22.06
N VAL A 11 4.48 6.24 21.12
CA VAL A 11 5.06 6.91 19.95
C VAL A 11 5.72 8.24 20.33
N GLY A 12 5.09 9.03 21.19
CA GLY A 12 5.57 10.35 21.57
C GLY A 12 7.01 10.37 22.10
N PRO A 13 7.39 9.50 23.07
CA PRO A 13 8.76 9.43 23.57
C PRO A 13 9.68 8.54 22.72
N SER A 14 9.17 7.76 21.77
CA SER A 14 9.98 6.90 20.92
C SER A 14 10.84 7.77 20.01
N LYS A 15 12.16 7.65 20.15
CA LYS A 15 13.07 8.25 19.18
C LYS A 15 12.84 7.55 17.85
N THR A 16 12.37 8.27 16.87
CA THR A 16 12.35 7.80 15.49
C THR A 16 13.80 7.58 15.04
N LEU A 17 14.09 6.46 14.42
CA LEU A 17 15.42 6.20 13.86
C LEU A 17 15.75 7.23 12.78
N TRP A 18 14.72 7.68 12.06
CA TRP A 18 14.80 8.70 11.02
C TRP A 18 13.79 9.80 11.29
N SER A 19 14.14 11.03 10.90
CA SER A 19 13.26 12.18 11.10
C SER A 19 11.99 12.05 10.27
N GLY A 20 10.84 12.14 10.94
CA GLY A 20 9.54 12.11 10.26
C GLY A 20 9.01 10.73 9.89
N VAL A 21 9.75 9.66 10.20
CA VAL A 21 9.33 8.28 9.91
C VAL A 21 8.88 7.58 11.18
N LEU A 22 7.70 6.99 11.13
CA LEU A 22 7.18 6.15 12.19
C LEU A 22 7.58 4.69 11.92
N LEU A 23 8.03 3.98 12.94
CA LEU A 23 8.36 2.55 12.81
C LEU A 23 7.13 1.76 12.34
N ASP A 24 7.33 0.86 11.41
CA ASP A 24 6.28 0.04 10.76
C ASP A 24 5.47 -0.78 11.77
N THR A 25 6.06 -1.12 12.92
CA THR A 25 5.33 -1.81 14.01
C THR A 25 4.20 -0.96 14.57
N PHE A 26 4.36 0.36 14.68
CA PHE A 26 3.29 1.26 15.14
C PHE A 26 2.24 1.47 14.05
N VAL A 27 2.67 1.57 12.79
CA VAL A 27 1.77 1.64 11.63
C VAL A 27 0.88 0.40 11.57
N ARG A 28 1.49 -0.79 11.73
CA ARG A 28 0.78 -2.07 11.81
C ARG A 28 -0.29 -2.05 12.90
N TYR A 29 0.09 -1.65 14.12
CA TYR A 29 -0.84 -1.61 15.24
C TYR A 29 -2.00 -0.64 14.97
N ALA A 30 -1.70 0.56 14.47
CA ALA A 30 -2.71 1.57 14.15
C ALA A 30 -3.70 1.07 13.06
N ALA A 31 -3.19 0.36 12.04
CA ALA A 31 -4.02 -0.21 10.99
C ALA A 31 -5.03 -1.24 11.54
N PHE A 32 -4.57 -2.20 12.35
CA PHE A 32 -5.45 -3.19 12.98
C PHE A 32 -6.44 -2.54 13.94
N HIS A 33 -5.99 -1.58 14.74
CA HIS A 33 -6.88 -0.84 15.63
C HIS A 33 -7.99 -0.12 14.85
N ALA A 34 -7.63 0.54 13.74
CA ALA A 34 -8.60 1.21 12.89
C ALA A 34 -9.65 0.24 12.34
N ILE A 35 -9.22 -0.91 11.83
CA ILE A 35 -10.11 -1.95 11.30
C ILE A 35 -11.05 -2.46 12.40
N ASP A 36 -10.55 -2.71 13.60
CA ASP A 36 -11.32 -3.32 14.68
C ASP A 36 -12.34 -2.36 15.30
N THR A 37 -11.97 -1.07 15.43
CA THR A 37 -12.78 -0.10 16.19
C THR A 37 -13.57 0.84 15.31
N ILE A 38 -12.99 1.32 14.18
CA ILE A 38 -13.60 2.34 13.32
C ILE A 38 -14.34 1.71 12.17
N LYS A 39 -13.83 0.57 11.70
CA LYS A 39 -14.42 -0.17 10.58
C LYS A 39 -14.54 0.68 9.30
N PRO A 40 -13.44 1.30 8.83
CA PRO A 40 -13.46 2.22 7.70
C PRO A 40 -13.84 1.51 6.40
N ARG A 41 -14.46 2.25 5.47
CA ARG A 41 -14.69 1.78 4.09
C ARG A 41 -13.40 1.78 3.26
N ALA A 42 -12.51 2.72 3.52
CA ALA A 42 -11.19 2.81 2.91
C ALA A 42 -10.15 3.06 3.99
N LEU A 43 -9.00 2.39 3.88
CA LEU A 43 -7.87 2.56 4.77
C LEU A 43 -6.60 2.65 3.91
N TYR A 44 -5.87 3.75 4.05
CA TYR A 44 -4.54 3.91 3.50
C TYR A 44 -3.51 3.58 4.60
N VAL A 45 -2.55 2.73 4.26
CA VAL A 45 -1.46 2.32 5.17
C VAL A 45 -0.14 2.51 4.43
N SER A 46 0.78 3.26 5.03
CA SER A 46 2.11 3.50 4.48
C SER A 46 3.18 2.94 5.41
N TYR A 47 4.01 2.05 4.88
CA TYR A 47 5.20 1.49 5.52
C TYR A 47 6.43 2.22 4.99
N GLY A 48 7.42 2.49 5.83
CA GLY A 48 8.59 3.30 5.48
C GLY A 48 9.93 2.60 5.69
N GLU A 49 10.03 1.62 6.59
CA GLU A 49 11.33 1.08 7.02
C GLU A 49 12.14 0.42 5.88
N THR A 50 11.51 -0.10 4.82
CA THR A 50 12.26 -0.64 3.68
C THR A 50 13.09 0.44 3.01
N ASP A 51 12.54 1.64 2.84
CA ASP A 51 13.26 2.76 2.23
C ASP A 51 14.41 3.23 3.11
N ASP A 52 14.14 3.44 4.38
CA ASP A 52 15.11 3.94 5.34
C ASP A 52 16.31 3.00 5.52
N TRP A 53 16.05 1.68 5.69
CA TRP A 53 17.12 0.70 5.81
C TRP A 53 17.95 0.56 4.53
N ALA A 54 17.34 0.79 3.37
CA ALA A 54 18.08 0.81 2.12
C ALA A 54 19.01 2.04 2.06
N HIS A 55 18.55 3.22 2.44
CA HIS A 55 19.39 4.42 2.53
C HIS A 55 20.58 4.24 3.48
N GLU A 56 20.34 3.56 4.62
CA GLU A 56 21.41 3.18 5.55
C GLU A 56 22.39 2.13 4.97
N GLY A 57 22.01 1.50 3.86
CA GLY A 57 22.81 0.41 3.26
C GLY A 57 22.72 -0.89 4.07
N ASN A 58 21.74 -1.05 4.93
CA ASN A 58 21.52 -2.24 5.73
C ASN A 58 20.60 -3.23 5.01
N TYR A 59 21.20 -4.05 4.13
CA TYR A 59 20.46 -4.97 3.27
C TYR A 59 19.68 -6.04 4.05
N GLU A 60 20.23 -6.52 5.16
CA GLU A 60 19.55 -7.52 6.01
C GLU A 60 18.26 -6.93 6.60
N ARG A 61 18.30 -5.72 7.14
CA ARG A 61 17.14 -5.05 7.70
C ARG A 61 16.14 -4.65 6.61
N TYR A 62 16.62 -4.22 5.46
CA TYR A 62 15.80 -3.98 4.28
C TYR A 62 14.95 -5.20 3.91
N LEU A 63 15.57 -6.38 3.77
CA LEU A 63 14.86 -7.62 3.48
C LEU A 63 13.91 -8.02 4.62
N ARG A 64 14.35 -7.84 5.87
CA ARG A 64 13.51 -8.14 7.02
C ARG A 64 12.25 -7.27 7.05
N SER A 65 12.36 -5.97 6.79
CA SER A 65 11.20 -5.07 6.71
C SER A 65 10.25 -5.48 5.58
N ALA A 66 10.76 -5.88 4.43
CA ALA A 66 9.95 -6.41 3.33
C ALA A 66 9.18 -7.68 3.75
N HIS A 67 9.83 -8.62 4.45
CA HIS A 67 9.17 -9.81 5.00
C HIS A 67 8.11 -9.47 6.06
N GLU A 68 8.37 -8.51 6.93
CA GLU A 68 7.38 -8.09 7.93
C GLU A 68 6.17 -7.40 7.26
N PHE A 69 6.38 -6.68 6.16
CA PHE A 69 5.28 -6.15 5.37
C PHE A 69 4.44 -7.26 4.72
N ASP A 70 5.07 -8.28 4.15
CA ASP A 70 4.36 -9.45 3.60
C ASP A 70 3.53 -10.17 4.69
N ARG A 71 4.12 -10.38 5.87
CA ARG A 71 3.38 -10.93 7.02
C ARG A 71 2.21 -10.05 7.44
N PHE A 72 2.39 -8.72 7.43
CA PHE A 72 1.29 -7.79 7.71
C PHE A 72 0.16 -7.97 6.70
N LEU A 73 0.44 -8.06 5.41
CA LEU A 73 -0.60 -8.28 4.39
C LEU A 73 -1.36 -9.59 4.60
N GLY A 74 -0.64 -10.67 4.92
CA GLY A 74 -1.25 -11.96 5.23
C GLY A 74 -2.15 -11.93 6.46
N ASP A 75 -1.72 -11.27 7.52
CA ASP A 75 -2.51 -11.13 8.76
C ASP A 75 -3.70 -10.18 8.57
N LEU A 76 -3.50 -9.08 7.81
CA LEU A 76 -4.55 -8.15 7.44
C LEU A 76 -5.66 -8.87 6.66
N TRP A 77 -5.26 -9.65 5.65
CA TRP A 77 -6.22 -10.43 4.86
C TRP A 77 -7.01 -11.41 5.75
N LYS A 78 -6.35 -12.19 6.58
CA LYS A 78 -7.01 -13.09 7.53
C LYS A 78 -7.98 -12.33 8.45
N ARG A 79 -7.55 -11.17 8.96
CA ARG A 79 -8.37 -10.34 9.85
C ARG A 79 -9.64 -9.87 9.15
N VAL A 80 -9.55 -9.24 7.99
CA VAL A 80 -10.73 -8.73 7.28
C VAL A 80 -11.65 -9.87 6.82
N GLN A 81 -11.10 -11.03 6.43
CA GLN A 81 -11.93 -12.20 6.09
C GLN A 81 -12.60 -12.85 7.31
N SER A 82 -12.11 -12.62 8.52
CA SER A 82 -12.78 -13.09 9.75
C SER A 82 -13.96 -12.22 10.20
N MET A 83 -14.06 -11.00 9.69
CA MET A 83 -15.05 -10.00 10.12
C MET A 83 -16.25 -9.95 9.14
N PRO A 84 -17.50 -10.18 9.59
CA PRO A 84 -18.68 -10.28 8.70
C PRO A 84 -18.89 -9.06 7.78
N GLN A 85 -18.54 -7.85 8.23
CA GLN A 85 -18.68 -6.63 7.43
C GLN A 85 -17.68 -6.54 6.27
N TYR A 86 -16.54 -7.24 6.35
CA TYR A 86 -15.45 -7.18 5.37
C TYR A 86 -15.30 -8.46 4.54
N ARG A 87 -15.76 -9.61 5.08
CA ARG A 87 -15.62 -10.91 4.43
C ARG A 87 -16.21 -10.91 3.04
N GLY A 88 -15.40 -11.25 2.04
CA GLY A 88 -15.80 -11.29 0.65
C GLY A 88 -16.16 -9.92 0.03
N LYS A 89 -15.83 -8.81 0.70
CA LYS A 89 -16.16 -7.44 0.27
C LYS A 89 -14.95 -6.49 0.32
N THR A 90 -13.75 -7.02 0.57
CA THR A 90 -12.53 -6.23 0.72
C THR A 90 -11.64 -6.43 -0.48
N SER A 91 -11.20 -5.35 -1.09
CA SER A 91 -10.12 -5.35 -2.07
C SER A 91 -8.85 -4.74 -1.45
N LEU A 92 -7.70 -5.31 -1.75
CA LEU A 92 -6.38 -4.75 -1.41
C LEU A 92 -5.73 -4.25 -2.70
N VAL A 93 -5.25 -3.02 -2.65
CA VAL A 93 -4.35 -2.44 -3.66
C VAL A 93 -3.02 -2.23 -2.98
N VAL A 94 -2.00 -2.93 -3.43
CA VAL A 94 -0.65 -2.90 -2.86
C VAL A 94 0.30 -2.38 -3.91
N THR A 95 1.09 -1.38 -3.57
CA THR A 95 2.07 -0.79 -4.48
C THR A 95 3.22 -0.18 -3.68
N VAL A 96 4.27 0.21 -4.37
CA VAL A 96 5.37 1.03 -3.85
C VAL A 96 5.26 2.45 -4.42
N ASP A 97 5.84 3.41 -3.75
CA ASP A 97 5.85 4.82 -4.18
C ASP A 97 6.94 5.08 -5.23
N HIS A 98 8.03 4.32 -5.23
CA HIS A 98 9.11 4.36 -6.22
C HIS A 98 9.89 3.04 -6.27
N GLY A 99 10.67 2.87 -7.32
CA GLY A 99 11.70 1.85 -7.42
C GLY A 99 13.03 2.33 -6.83
N ARG A 100 14.12 1.59 -7.09
CA ARG A 100 15.47 1.88 -6.62
C ARG A 100 16.48 1.61 -7.71
N GLY A 101 17.66 2.18 -7.54
CA GLY A 101 18.76 1.90 -8.44
C GLY A 101 19.25 0.44 -8.36
N PRO A 102 20.05 0.00 -9.35
CA PRO A 102 20.54 -1.38 -9.39
C PRO A 102 21.63 -1.67 -8.34
N ALA A 103 21.76 -2.96 -8.00
CA ALA A 103 22.88 -3.45 -7.20
C ALA A 103 24.23 -3.25 -7.97
N PRO A 104 25.37 -3.20 -7.28
CA PRO A 104 25.55 -3.39 -5.82
C PRO A 104 25.51 -2.09 -5.00
N VAL A 105 25.46 -0.92 -5.62
CA VAL A 105 25.61 0.36 -4.90
C VAL A 105 24.34 1.20 -4.96
N ALA A 106 23.76 1.38 -6.16
CA ALA A 106 22.66 2.30 -6.39
C ALA A 106 21.33 1.85 -5.76
N TRP A 107 21.20 0.61 -5.33
CA TRP A 107 20.01 0.11 -4.61
C TRP A 107 19.70 0.88 -3.32
N LYS A 108 20.68 1.62 -2.78
CA LYS A 108 20.52 2.45 -1.59
C LYS A 108 19.80 3.76 -1.87
N SER A 109 19.59 4.08 -3.14
CA SER A 109 19.12 5.40 -3.55
C SER A 109 17.98 5.30 -4.58
N HIS A 110 17.23 6.35 -4.65
CA HIS A 110 16.19 6.59 -5.63
C HIS A 110 16.20 8.08 -6.02
N GLY A 111 15.45 8.45 -7.04
CA GLY A 111 15.34 9.83 -7.50
C GLY A 111 15.32 9.94 -9.01
N ARG A 112 15.15 11.16 -9.51
CA ARG A 112 15.00 11.43 -10.96
C ARG A 112 16.20 11.02 -11.79
N GLU A 113 17.40 11.07 -11.20
CA GLU A 113 18.68 10.72 -11.84
C GLU A 113 18.93 9.20 -11.89
N ILE A 114 18.07 8.43 -11.24
CA ILE A 114 18.17 6.97 -11.18
C ILE A 114 17.00 6.37 -11.96
N ALA A 115 17.26 5.91 -13.18
CA ALA A 115 16.21 5.47 -14.10
C ALA A 115 15.28 4.40 -13.51
N ASP A 116 15.82 3.43 -12.78
CA ASP A 116 15.06 2.33 -12.21
C ASP A 116 14.13 2.77 -11.07
N SER A 117 14.30 3.99 -10.53
CA SER A 117 13.39 4.57 -9.54
C SER A 117 11.99 4.81 -10.07
N ALA A 118 11.82 4.92 -11.38
CA ALA A 118 10.52 5.08 -12.02
C ALA A 118 9.73 3.78 -12.16
N TYR A 119 10.39 2.61 -11.96
CA TYR A 119 9.73 1.31 -12.10
C TYR A 119 9.13 0.85 -10.78
N MET A 120 7.83 0.70 -10.79
CA MET A 120 7.02 0.28 -9.66
C MET A 120 6.19 -0.93 -10.06
N TRP A 121 5.74 -1.66 -9.06
CA TRP A 121 4.78 -2.74 -9.24
C TRP A 121 3.48 -2.41 -8.50
N MET A 122 2.40 -3.04 -8.93
CA MET A 122 1.11 -2.98 -8.26
C MET A 122 0.52 -4.38 -8.22
N ALA A 123 -0.07 -4.74 -7.09
CA ALA A 123 -0.89 -5.94 -6.94
C ALA A 123 -2.29 -5.53 -6.48
N VAL A 124 -3.29 -6.13 -7.09
CA VAL A 124 -4.70 -5.92 -6.71
C VAL A 124 -5.35 -7.27 -6.50
N LEU A 125 -6.01 -7.45 -5.38
CA LEU A 125 -6.76 -8.65 -5.06
C LEU A 125 -8.06 -8.31 -4.34
N GLY A 126 -9.09 -9.09 -4.61
CA GLY A 126 -10.41 -8.89 -4.00
C GLY A 126 -11.54 -9.45 -4.86
N PRO A 127 -12.78 -9.36 -4.38
CA PRO A 127 -13.93 -9.93 -5.09
C PRO A 127 -14.20 -9.24 -6.44
N ASP A 128 -13.85 -7.96 -6.55
CA ASP A 128 -14.11 -7.14 -7.73
C ASP A 128 -12.92 -7.08 -8.71
N THR A 129 -11.91 -7.94 -8.49
CA THR A 129 -10.73 -8.04 -9.34
C THR A 129 -10.67 -9.43 -10.00
N PRO A 130 -10.46 -9.50 -11.33
CA PRO A 130 -10.27 -10.78 -12.01
C PRO A 130 -8.98 -11.47 -11.55
N ALA A 131 -9.01 -12.77 -11.31
CA ALA A 131 -7.84 -13.57 -10.93
C ALA A 131 -6.99 -13.92 -12.16
N LEU A 132 -6.24 -12.96 -12.69
CA LEU A 132 -5.47 -13.08 -13.94
C LEU A 132 -3.99 -13.39 -13.72
N GLY A 133 -3.53 -13.47 -12.45
CA GLY A 133 -2.11 -13.65 -12.13
C GLY A 133 -1.26 -12.45 -12.53
N GLU A 134 0.04 -12.68 -12.71
CA GLU A 134 0.96 -11.64 -13.17
C GLU A 134 0.64 -11.23 -14.61
N ARG A 135 0.55 -9.92 -14.83
CA ARG A 135 0.23 -9.34 -16.13
C ARG A 135 1.47 -8.71 -16.74
N THR A 136 1.89 -9.26 -17.87
CA THR A 136 2.96 -8.74 -18.73
C THR A 136 2.39 -8.32 -20.09
N GLY A 137 3.04 -7.38 -20.77
CA GLY A 137 2.60 -6.92 -22.08
C GLY A 137 1.31 -6.10 -22.08
N ILE A 138 0.90 -5.55 -20.92
CA ILE A 138 -0.22 -4.62 -20.79
C ILE A 138 0.21 -3.17 -21.05
N ALA A 139 -0.76 -2.27 -21.22
CA ALA A 139 -0.49 -0.86 -21.25
C ALA A 139 0.22 -0.39 -19.97
N LEU A 140 1.06 0.63 -20.09
CA LEU A 140 1.80 1.17 -18.95
C LEU A 140 0.84 1.66 -17.86
N VAL A 141 0.90 1.03 -16.70
CA VAL A 141 0.19 1.47 -15.50
C VAL A 141 1.03 2.51 -14.77
N ARG A 142 0.40 3.59 -14.33
CA ARG A 142 1.05 4.69 -13.63
C ARG A 142 0.52 4.83 -12.20
N GLN A 143 1.38 5.27 -11.29
CA GLN A 143 0.99 5.57 -9.90
C GLN A 143 -0.20 6.54 -9.81
N ALA A 144 -0.26 7.52 -10.72
CA ALA A 144 -1.37 8.48 -10.78
C ALA A 144 -2.76 7.83 -10.97
N GLN A 145 -2.82 6.56 -11.38
CA GLN A 145 -4.08 5.81 -11.56
C GLN A 145 -4.58 5.16 -10.26
N VAL A 146 -3.75 5.08 -9.22
CA VAL A 146 -4.09 4.35 -7.97
C VAL A 146 -5.34 4.95 -7.31
N ALA A 147 -5.40 6.27 -7.17
CA ALA A 147 -6.53 6.94 -6.51
C ALA A 147 -7.86 6.66 -7.22
N ALA A 148 -7.89 6.80 -8.55
CA ALA A 148 -9.08 6.52 -9.35
C ALA A 148 -9.45 5.03 -9.31
N THR A 149 -8.46 4.13 -9.27
CA THR A 149 -8.69 2.67 -9.14
C THR A 149 -9.32 2.33 -7.79
N VAL A 150 -8.81 2.89 -6.70
CA VAL A 150 -9.39 2.69 -5.35
C VAL A 150 -10.80 3.23 -5.28
N ALA A 151 -11.06 4.42 -5.84
CA ALA A 151 -12.40 4.99 -5.90
C ALA A 151 -13.37 4.09 -6.69
N ALA A 152 -12.95 3.60 -7.85
CA ALA A 152 -13.77 2.68 -8.66
C ALA A 152 -14.12 1.39 -7.92
N LEU A 153 -13.19 0.81 -7.15
CA LEU A 153 -13.45 -0.34 -6.28
C LEU A 153 -14.46 -0.02 -5.14
N LEU A 154 -14.59 1.25 -4.78
CA LEU A 154 -15.60 1.73 -3.80
C LEU A 154 -16.93 2.12 -4.45
N GLY A 155 -17.04 2.02 -5.77
CA GLY A 155 -18.21 2.44 -6.53
C GLY A 155 -18.30 3.95 -6.78
N GLU A 156 -17.18 4.67 -6.64
CA GLU A 156 -17.11 6.12 -6.80
C GLU A 156 -16.38 6.52 -8.10
N ASP A 157 -16.76 7.63 -8.70
CA ASP A 157 -16.09 8.21 -9.86
C ASP A 157 -15.13 9.33 -9.43
N PHE A 158 -13.85 8.98 -9.30
CA PHE A 158 -12.81 9.94 -8.93
C PHE A 158 -12.64 11.05 -9.99
N ASN A 159 -12.77 10.71 -11.27
CA ASN A 159 -12.57 11.65 -12.34
C ASN A 159 -13.71 12.67 -12.45
N ALA A 160 -14.92 12.35 -12.00
CA ALA A 160 -15.99 13.33 -11.86
C ALA A 160 -15.64 14.43 -10.87
N ALA A 161 -14.96 14.08 -9.75
CA ALA A 161 -14.52 15.06 -8.76
C ALA A 161 -13.20 15.74 -9.12
N SER A 162 -12.34 15.09 -9.92
CA SER A 162 -11.01 15.59 -10.32
C SER A 162 -10.74 15.25 -11.80
N PRO A 163 -11.29 16.04 -12.74
CA PRO A 163 -11.28 15.70 -14.17
C PRO A 163 -9.89 15.59 -14.81
N GLN A 164 -8.87 16.24 -14.25
CA GLN A 164 -7.49 16.17 -14.71
C GLN A 164 -6.70 14.96 -14.21
N SER A 165 -7.30 14.15 -13.34
CA SER A 165 -6.64 12.95 -12.77
C SER A 165 -6.57 11.83 -13.81
N ALA A 166 -5.58 10.95 -13.66
CA ALA A 166 -5.48 9.77 -14.48
C ALA A 166 -6.70 8.84 -14.25
N PRO A 167 -7.17 8.15 -15.31
CA PRO A 167 -8.29 7.22 -15.18
C PRO A 167 -7.88 5.97 -14.37
N PRO A 168 -8.84 5.19 -13.86
CA PRO A 168 -8.55 3.95 -13.15
C PRO A 168 -7.86 2.92 -14.05
N VAL A 169 -7.18 1.96 -13.46
CA VAL A 169 -6.64 0.78 -14.13
C VAL A 169 -7.80 -0.19 -14.37
N VAL A 170 -8.40 -0.12 -15.56
CA VAL A 170 -9.63 -0.88 -15.86
C VAL A 170 -9.42 -2.38 -15.87
N GLU A 171 -8.20 -2.86 -16.16
CA GLU A 171 -7.86 -4.29 -16.21
C GLU A 171 -7.95 -5.00 -14.86
N VAL A 172 -7.89 -4.25 -13.76
CA VAL A 172 -8.03 -4.81 -12.41
C VAL A 172 -9.46 -4.75 -11.87
N LEU A 173 -10.36 -4.14 -12.62
CA LEU A 173 -11.77 -4.04 -12.27
C LEU A 173 -12.56 -5.12 -13.02
N ARG A 174 -13.42 -5.83 -12.31
CA ARG A 174 -14.40 -6.69 -12.99
C ARG A 174 -15.36 -5.80 -13.76
N SER A 175 -15.63 -6.17 -14.99
CA SER A 175 -16.73 -5.56 -15.73
C SER A 175 -18.01 -5.76 -14.92
N SER A 176 -18.59 -4.68 -14.41
CA SER A 176 -19.93 -4.75 -13.86
C SER A 176 -20.83 -5.17 -15.03
N HIS A 177 -21.39 -6.37 -14.97
CA HIS A 177 -22.57 -6.65 -15.78
C HIS A 177 -23.63 -5.65 -15.30
N ARG A 178 -23.78 -4.56 -16.04
CA ARG A 178 -24.99 -3.76 -15.97
C ARG A 178 -26.05 -4.60 -16.67
N GLU A 179 -26.80 -5.37 -15.90
CA GLU A 179 -28.14 -5.78 -16.31
C GLU A 179 -29.11 -4.62 -16.13
#